data_9e7559383129d0ca4d8bd273dc99e3f5
#
_entry.id   9e7559383129d0ca4d8bd273dc99e3f5
#
_cell.length_a   1.000
_cell.length_b   1.000
_cell.length_c   1.000
_cell.angle_alpha   90.00
_cell.angle_beta   90.00
_cell.angle_gamma   90.00
#
_symmetry.space_group_name_H-M   'P 1'
#
loop_
_entity.id
_entity.type
_entity.pdbx_description
1 polymer ?
#
loop_
_entity_poly.entity_id
_entity_poly.type
_entity_poly.pdbx_seq_one_letter_code
_entity_poly.pdbx_strand_id
1 'polypeptide(L)'
;MNKYKGIIFDLDGTLLNTIEDISDSVNEVLRVFNCPEHNYDDYKLKLGSGFKSLLENSFPEGTDEETILKGLDLFVKIYDKKFKNKTKPYEGISELLYELNKLGIKIGVNSNKRNDYTNELIKKFFEDISFVDIFGEREG
;
A
#
# COMPACT_ATOMS: atom_id res chain seq x y z
N MET A 1 -26.37 10.66 -20.40
CA MET A 1 -25.35 11.59 -19.86
C MET A 1 -24.81 11.04 -18.55
N ASN A 2 -23.53 10.81 -18.47
CA ASN A 2 -22.93 10.28 -17.23
C ASN A 2 -22.98 11.31 -16.12
N LYS A 3 -23.57 10.93 -15.02
CA LYS A 3 -23.71 11.77 -13.83
C LYS A 3 -22.37 12.02 -13.13
N TYR A 4 -21.42 11.07 -13.25
CA TYR A 4 -20.11 11.14 -12.66
C TYR A 4 -19.06 11.21 -13.75
N LYS A 5 -18.13 12.18 -13.62
CA LYS A 5 -17.04 12.38 -14.58
C LYS A 5 -15.74 11.74 -14.12
N GLY A 6 -15.66 11.34 -12.88
CA GLY A 6 -14.46 10.73 -12.34
C GLY A 6 -14.70 9.98 -11.04
N ILE A 7 -13.81 9.04 -10.74
CA ILE A 7 -13.80 8.25 -9.51
C ILE A 7 -12.37 8.26 -8.98
N ILE A 8 -12.23 8.45 -7.68
CA ILE A 8 -10.94 8.37 -6.99
C ILE A 8 -10.93 7.10 -6.13
N PHE A 9 -9.90 6.27 -6.31
CA PHE A 9 -9.74 5.02 -5.56
C PHE A 9 -8.57 5.13 -4.60
N ASP A 10 -8.68 4.44 -3.47
CA ASP A 10 -7.54 4.13 -2.62
C ASP A 10 -6.78 2.96 -3.25
N LEU A 11 -5.52 2.76 -2.88
CA LEU A 11 -4.67 1.71 -3.43
C LEU A 11 -4.66 0.45 -2.56
N ASP A 12 -4.06 0.55 -1.38
CA ASP A 12 -3.92 -0.61 -0.49
C ASP A 12 -5.29 -1.04 0.07
N GLY A 13 -5.63 -2.31 -0.12
CA GLY A 13 -6.90 -2.84 0.35
C GLY A 13 -8.11 -2.53 -0.53
N THR A 14 -7.91 -1.80 -1.63
CA THR A 14 -8.97 -1.44 -2.58
C THR A 14 -8.64 -1.91 -3.99
N LEU A 15 -7.64 -1.32 -4.61
CA LEU A 15 -7.20 -1.74 -5.94
C LEU A 15 -6.27 -2.94 -5.86
N LEU A 16 -5.37 -2.95 -4.88
CA LEU A 16 -4.36 -3.98 -4.73
C LEU A 16 -4.43 -4.64 -3.37
N ASN A 17 -4.26 -5.96 -3.38
CA ASN A 17 -4.04 -6.72 -2.16
C ASN A 17 -2.54 -6.72 -1.86
N THR A 18 -2.14 -5.81 -0.98
CA THR A 18 -0.74 -5.58 -0.61
C THR A 18 -0.38 -6.17 0.75
N ILE A 19 -1.35 -6.83 1.40
CA ILE A 19 -1.21 -7.24 2.80
C ILE A 19 -0.04 -8.22 3.04
N GLU A 20 0.18 -9.16 2.12
CA GLU A 20 1.22 -10.16 2.31
C GLU A 20 2.61 -9.55 2.26
N ASP A 21 2.89 -8.71 1.26
CA ASP A 21 4.21 -8.07 1.14
C ASP A 21 4.49 -7.10 2.29
N ILE A 22 3.50 -6.35 2.71
CA ILE A 22 3.63 -5.45 3.85
C ILE A 22 3.86 -6.24 5.14
N SER A 23 3.04 -7.27 5.38
CA SER A 23 3.12 -8.09 6.59
C SER A 23 4.45 -8.83 6.69
N ASP A 24 4.88 -9.43 5.59
CA ASP A 24 6.15 -10.14 5.55
C ASP A 24 7.31 -9.19 5.86
N SER A 25 7.25 -7.97 5.36
CA SER A 25 8.28 -6.96 5.60
C SER A 25 8.30 -6.51 7.06
N VAL A 26 7.14 -6.26 7.66
CA VAL A 26 7.05 -5.89 9.08
C VAL A 26 7.54 -7.03 9.97
N ASN A 27 7.10 -8.26 9.68
CA ASN A 27 7.51 -9.42 10.47
C ASN A 27 9.02 -9.65 10.42
N GLU A 28 9.65 -9.38 9.29
CA GLU A 28 11.11 -9.45 9.19
C GLU A 28 11.78 -8.40 10.09
N VAL A 29 11.25 -7.19 10.15
CA VAL A 29 11.72 -6.16 11.08
C VAL A 29 11.56 -6.62 12.53
N LEU A 30 10.36 -7.10 12.89
CA LEU A 30 10.09 -7.56 14.25
C LEU A 30 11.05 -8.68 14.67
N ARG A 31 11.35 -9.59 13.74
CA ARG A 31 12.30 -10.69 14.01
C ARG A 31 13.69 -10.16 14.30
N VAL A 32 14.16 -9.17 13.57
CA VAL A 32 15.47 -8.55 13.79
C VAL A 32 15.55 -7.91 15.17
N PHE A 33 14.46 -7.31 15.64
CA PHE A 33 14.38 -6.67 16.96
C PHE A 33 13.95 -7.61 18.09
N ASN A 34 13.85 -8.91 17.80
CA ASN A 34 13.40 -9.93 18.76
C ASN A 34 12.00 -9.65 19.35
N CYS A 35 11.12 -9.14 18.51
CA CYS A 35 9.73 -8.85 18.88
C CYS A 35 8.79 -9.89 18.27
N PRO A 36 7.62 -10.13 18.89
CA PRO A 36 6.65 -11.08 18.34
C PRO A 36 6.14 -10.65 16.97
N GLU A 37 6.04 -11.61 16.05
CA GLU A 37 5.44 -11.40 14.74
C GLU A 37 3.93 -11.48 14.84
N HIS A 38 3.24 -10.93 13.81
CA HIS A 38 1.78 -10.96 13.72
C HIS A 38 1.35 -11.69 12.46
N ASN A 39 0.08 -12.13 12.42
CA ASN A 39 -0.47 -12.75 11.22
C ASN A 39 -1.03 -11.69 10.26
N TYR A 40 -1.40 -12.10 9.07
CA TYR A 40 -1.91 -11.18 8.04
C TYR A 40 -3.18 -10.46 8.48
N ASP A 41 -4.08 -11.13 9.18
CA ASP A 41 -5.34 -10.52 9.63
C ASP A 41 -5.11 -9.39 10.63
N ASP A 42 -4.11 -9.53 11.48
CA ASP A 42 -3.75 -8.48 12.43
C ASP A 42 -3.30 -7.21 11.70
N TYR A 43 -2.54 -7.36 10.63
CA TYR A 43 -2.06 -6.22 9.86
C TYR A 43 -3.14 -5.51 9.06
N LYS A 44 -4.20 -6.21 8.66
CA LYS A 44 -5.30 -5.58 7.92
C LYS A 44 -5.90 -4.39 8.66
N LEU A 45 -5.96 -4.47 9.99
CA LEU A 45 -6.50 -3.38 10.82
C LEU A 45 -5.51 -2.23 11.02
N LYS A 46 -4.25 -2.45 10.69
CA LYS A 46 -3.16 -1.49 10.91
C LYS A 46 -2.78 -0.70 9.67
N LEU A 47 -3.33 -1.07 8.51
CA LEU A 47 -3.07 -0.38 7.24
C LEU A 47 -3.88 0.91 7.13
N GLY A 48 -3.40 1.82 6.29
CA GLY A 48 -4.14 3.01 5.90
C GLY A 48 -3.66 4.31 6.56
N SER A 49 -2.79 4.23 7.56
CA SER A 49 -2.29 5.42 8.28
C SER A 49 -0.80 5.67 8.05
N GLY A 50 -0.22 5.04 7.03
CA GLY A 50 1.20 5.18 6.70
C GLY A 50 2.07 4.17 7.42
N PHE A 51 3.33 4.07 6.97
CA PHE A 51 4.26 3.05 7.46
C PHE A 51 4.73 3.31 8.90
N LYS A 52 4.92 4.56 9.29
CA LYS A 52 5.32 4.86 10.66
C LYS A 52 4.26 4.38 11.64
N SER A 53 3.00 4.70 11.38
CA SER A 53 1.88 4.24 12.20
C SER A 53 1.79 2.71 12.24
N LEU A 54 2.01 2.07 11.10
CA LEU A 54 2.05 0.61 10.99
C LEU A 54 3.11 0.02 11.92
N LEU A 55 4.32 0.56 11.92
CA LEU A 55 5.39 0.09 12.79
C LEU A 55 5.10 0.37 14.26
N GLU A 56 4.57 1.56 14.59
CA GLU A 56 4.17 1.91 15.95
C GLU A 56 3.15 0.90 16.52
N ASN A 57 2.18 0.51 15.68
CA ASN A 57 1.14 -0.43 16.08
C ASN A 57 1.58 -1.89 16.03
N SER A 58 2.72 -2.19 15.44
CA SER A 58 3.23 -3.55 15.28
C SER A 58 4.26 -3.92 16.36
N PHE A 59 5.08 -2.96 16.78
CA PHE A 59 5.99 -3.15 17.91
C PHE A 59 5.20 -3.29 19.21
N PRO A 60 5.78 -3.96 20.22
CA PRO A 60 5.13 -4.04 21.53
C PRO A 60 4.84 -2.67 22.11
N GLU A 61 3.75 -2.58 22.87
CA GLU A 61 3.41 -1.36 23.59
C GLU A 61 4.59 -0.92 24.48
N GLY A 62 4.87 0.38 24.50
CA GLY A 62 5.98 0.92 25.27
C GLY A 62 7.31 0.95 24.54
N THR A 63 7.35 0.50 23.28
CA THR A 63 8.57 0.60 22.46
C THR A 63 8.89 2.08 22.23
N ASP A 64 10.16 2.43 22.44
CA ASP A 64 10.59 3.83 22.31
C ASP A 64 10.64 4.30 20.85
N GLU A 65 10.55 5.61 20.68
CA GLU A 65 10.52 6.26 19.36
C GLU A 65 11.78 5.93 18.55
N GLU A 66 12.95 5.90 19.18
CA GLU A 66 14.20 5.59 18.50
C GLU A 66 14.17 4.20 17.87
N THR A 67 13.66 3.21 18.59
CA THR A 67 13.53 1.85 18.10
C THR A 67 12.54 1.78 16.93
N ILE A 68 11.41 2.48 17.05
CA ILE A 68 10.41 2.52 15.98
C ILE A 68 11.01 3.13 14.71
N LEU A 69 11.77 4.22 14.83
CA LEU A 69 12.40 4.86 13.67
C LEU A 69 13.46 3.96 13.03
N LYS A 70 14.23 3.23 13.82
CA LYS A 70 15.17 2.23 13.30
C LYS A 70 14.44 1.10 12.56
N GLY A 71 13.33 0.66 13.14
CA GLY A 71 12.47 -0.33 12.50
C GLY A 71 11.88 0.15 11.18
N LEU A 72 11.47 1.41 11.14
CA LEU A 72 10.95 2.01 9.91
C LEU A 72 12.00 2.07 8.81
N ASP A 73 13.23 2.47 9.15
CA ASP A 73 14.33 2.49 8.17
C ASP A 73 14.60 1.09 7.60
N LEU A 74 14.62 0.08 8.47
CA LEU A 74 14.81 -1.30 8.04
C LEU A 74 13.63 -1.78 7.20
N PHE A 75 12.40 -1.44 7.61
CA PHE A 75 11.19 -1.77 6.85
C PHE A 75 11.27 -1.25 5.42
N VAL A 76 11.65 0.00 5.25
CA VAL A 76 11.76 0.61 3.91
C VAL A 76 12.74 -0.17 3.04
N LYS A 77 13.89 -0.54 3.58
CA LYS A 77 14.89 -1.33 2.85
C LYS A 77 14.38 -2.70 2.44
N ILE A 78 13.64 -3.36 3.33
CA ILE A 78 13.06 -4.68 3.06
C ILE A 78 11.92 -4.55 2.04
N TYR A 79 11.02 -3.62 2.26
CA TYR A 79 9.86 -3.43 1.41
C TYR A 79 10.24 -2.97 0.01
N ASP A 80 11.30 -2.19 -0.15
CA ASP A 80 11.82 -1.83 -1.47
C ASP A 80 12.07 -3.06 -2.36
N LYS A 81 12.40 -4.18 -1.74
CA LYS A 81 12.66 -5.44 -2.46
C LYS A 81 11.43 -6.31 -2.60
N LYS A 82 10.44 -6.16 -1.70
CA LYS A 82 9.29 -7.07 -1.61
C LYS A 82 7.96 -6.50 -2.08
N PHE A 83 7.86 -5.21 -2.30
CA PHE A 83 6.55 -4.56 -2.49
C PHE A 83 5.77 -5.02 -3.74
N LYS A 84 6.41 -5.74 -4.65
CA LYS A 84 5.79 -6.29 -5.86
C LYS A 84 5.79 -7.82 -5.87
N ASN A 85 6.22 -8.46 -4.80
CA ASN A 85 6.46 -9.92 -4.79
C ASN A 85 5.16 -10.72 -4.78
N LYS A 86 4.29 -10.49 -3.81
CA LYS A 86 3.00 -11.18 -3.64
C LYS A 86 1.80 -10.28 -3.91
N THR A 87 2.02 -8.98 -4.02
CA THR A 87 0.98 -7.98 -4.27
C THR A 87 0.33 -8.23 -5.63
N LYS A 88 -0.98 -8.13 -5.67
CA LYS A 88 -1.75 -8.29 -6.91
C LYS A 88 -3.09 -7.57 -6.81
N PRO A 89 -3.73 -7.25 -7.95
CA PRO A 89 -5.08 -6.69 -7.94
C PRO A 89 -6.07 -7.67 -7.33
N TYR A 90 -7.10 -7.13 -6.65
CA TYR A 90 -8.24 -7.96 -6.27
C TYR A 90 -8.96 -8.45 -7.51
N GLU A 91 -9.63 -9.60 -7.39
CA GLU A 91 -10.41 -10.17 -8.48
C GLU A 91 -11.44 -9.16 -8.99
N GLY A 92 -11.51 -9.00 -10.30
CA GLY A 92 -12.47 -8.10 -10.95
C GLY A 92 -12.04 -6.64 -11.05
N ILE A 93 -10.97 -6.23 -10.38
CA ILE A 93 -10.54 -4.82 -10.37
C ILE A 93 -10.03 -4.38 -11.75
N SER A 94 -9.18 -5.17 -12.38
CA SER A 94 -8.64 -4.82 -13.70
C SER A 94 -9.76 -4.64 -14.72
N GLU A 95 -10.74 -5.53 -14.71
CA GLU A 95 -11.90 -5.45 -15.59
C GLU A 95 -12.75 -4.22 -15.30
N LEU A 96 -12.95 -3.90 -14.02
CA LEU A 96 -13.69 -2.70 -13.62
C LEU A 96 -13.02 -1.44 -14.15
N LEU A 97 -11.72 -1.30 -13.94
CA LEU A 97 -10.97 -0.12 -14.40
C LEU A 97 -11.01 0.01 -15.92
N TYR A 98 -10.88 -1.11 -16.63
CA TYR A 98 -10.95 -1.13 -18.07
C TYR A 98 -12.34 -0.64 -18.54
N GLU A 99 -13.43 -1.13 -17.94
CA GLU A 99 -14.78 -0.71 -18.28
C GLU A 99 -15.01 0.78 -17.99
N LEU A 100 -14.48 1.28 -16.89
CA LEU A 100 -14.59 2.72 -16.58
C LEU A 100 -13.87 3.57 -17.62
N ASN A 101 -12.69 3.15 -18.07
CA ASN A 101 -11.97 3.83 -19.15
C ASN A 101 -12.80 3.83 -20.44
N LYS A 102 -13.41 2.70 -20.79
CA LYS A 102 -14.28 2.59 -21.99
C LYS A 102 -15.47 3.54 -21.93
N LEU A 103 -16.03 3.75 -20.75
CA LEU A 103 -17.16 4.65 -20.53
C LEU A 103 -16.75 6.12 -20.49
N GLY A 104 -15.46 6.41 -20.60
CA GLY A 104 -14.96 7.78 -20.53
C GLY A 104 -14.93 8.37 -19.13
N ILE A 105 -15.06 7.52 -18.10
CA ILE A 105 -15.00 7.95 -16.72
C ILE A 105 -13.53 8.10 -16.31
N LYS A 106 -13.16 9.26 -15.79
CA LYS A 106 -11.79 9.54 -15.36
C LYS A 106 -11.51 8.83 -14.04
N ILE A 107 -10.33 8.21 -13.96
CA ILE A 107 -9.92 7.44 -12.78
C ILE A 107 -8.71 8.12 -12.12
N GLY A 108 -8.82 8.36 -10.83
CA GLY A 108 -7.71 8.85 -10.01
C GLY A 108 -7.39 7.87 -8.91
N VAL A 109 -6.19 7.98 -8.37
CA VAL A 109 -5.74 7.21 -7.20
C VAL A 109 -5.23 8.18 -6.16
N ASN A 110 -5.70 8.02 -4.93
CA ASN A 110 -5.19 8.77 -3.78
C ASN A 110 -4.80 7.76 -2.70
N SER A 111 -3.51 7.72 -2.37
CA SER A 111 -2.97 6.70 -1.46
C SER A 111 -2.10 7.34 -0.38
N ASN A 112 -2.17 6.78 0.83
CA ASN A 112 -1.25 7.12 1.91
C ASN A 112 0.12 6.44 1.75
N LYS A 113 0.24 5.54 0.77
CA LYS A 113 1.51 4.90 0.45
C LYS A 113 2.46 5.90 -0.22
N ARG A 114 3.75 5.77 0.03
CA ARG A 114 4.78 6.63 -0.58
C ARG A 114 4.59 6.71 -2.09
N ASN A 115 4.78 7.90 -2.64
CA ASN A 115 4.42 8.20 -4.03
C ASN A 115 5.14 7.32 -5.06
N ASP A 116 6.41 7.01 -4.84
CA ASP A 116 7.17 6.15 -5.76
C ASP A 116 6.63 4.72 -5.79
N TYR A 117 6.29 4.14 -4.63
CA TYR A 117 5.67 2.81 -4.58
C TYR A 117 4.32 2.81 -5.28
N THR A 118 3.51 3.84 -5.04
CA THR A 118 2.19 3.98 -5.64
C THR A 118 2.28 3.98 -7.15
N ASN A 119 3.16 4.81 -7.71
CA ASN A 119 3.33 4.91 -9.16
C ASN A 119 3.88 3.63 -9.78
N GLU A 120 4.85 2.97 -9.14
CA GLU A 120 5.40 1.71 -9.66
C GLU A 120 4.37 0.59 -9.65
N LEU A 121 3.55 0.50 -8.60
CA LEU A 121 2.51 -0.52 -8.52
C LEU A 121 1.42 -0.30 -9.57
N ILE A 122 0.98 0.94 -9.76
CA ILE A 122 0.02 1.27 -10.80
C ILE A 122 0.58 0.91 -12.18
N LYS A 123 1.82 1.27 -12.46
CA LYS A 123 2.47 0.96 -13.73
C LYS A 123 2.57 -0.54 -13.97
N LYS A 124 2.91 -1.30 -12.93
CA LYS A 124 3.06 -2.76 -13.05
C LYS A 124 1.74 -3.47 -13.32
N PHE A 125 0.68 -3.13 -12.57
CA PHE A 125 -0.56 -3.90 -12.56
C PHE A 125 -1.65 -3.34 -13.46
N PHE A 126 -1.59 -2.05 -13.78
CA PHE A 126 -2.63 -1.34 -14.53
C PHE A 126 -2.06 -0.57 -15.71
N GLU A 127 -1.09 -1.17 -16.40
CA GLU A 127 -0.39 -0.55 -17.53
C GLU A 127 -1.36 -0.07 -18.62
N ASP A 128 -2.42 -0.84 -18.88
CA ASP A 128 -3.38 -0.55 -19.92
C ASP A 128 -4.50 0.43 -19.49
N ILE A 129 -4.46 0.91 -18.24
CA ILE A 129 -5.48 1.80 -17.70
C ILE A 129 -4.96 3.23 -17.69
N SER A 130 -5.80 4.16 -18.17
CA SER A 130 -5.50 5.59 -18.14
C SER A 130 -5.96 6.20 -16.82
N PHE A 131 -5.04 6.78 -16.09
CA PHE A 131 -5.33 7.51 -14.86
C PHE A 131 -5.08 9.00 -15.08
N VAL A 132 -5.97 9.85 -14.60
CA VAL A 132 -5.81 11.30 -14.73
C VAL A 132 -4.87 11.86 -13.66
N ASP A 133 -4.92 11.29 -12.45
CA ASP A 133 -4.07 11.70 -11.33
C ASP A 133 -3.74 10.50 -10.46
N ILE A 134 -2.50 10.43 -10.01
CA ILE A 134 -2.04 9.42 -9.07
C ILE A 134 -1.31 10.17 -7.95
N PHE A 135 -1.87 10.13 -6.74
CA PHE A 135 -1.31 10.78 -5.57
C PHE A 135 -0.86 9.74 -4.56
N GLY A 136 0.42 9.72 -4.26
CA GLY A 136 0.99 8.98 -3.13
C GLY A 136 1.53 9.97 -2.10
N GLU A 137 1.95 9.46 -0.93
CA GLU A 137 2.56 10.28 0.09
C GLU A 137 3.90 10.83 -0.39
N ARG A 138 4.11 12.12 -0.19
CA ARG A 138 5.35 12.81 -0.53
C ARG A 138 5.96 13.35 0.75
N GLU A 139 7.28 13.28 0.86
CA GLU A 139 8.01 13.96 1.92
C GLU A 139 7.88 15.47 1.68
N GLY A 140 7.31 16.11 2.66
CA GLY A 140 6.96 17.51 2.57
C GLY A 140 8.01 18.46 2.93
#